data_bbe06ff2cf581fd08d6068d7dee73ced
#
_entry.id   bbe06ff2cf581fd08d6068d7dee73ced
#
_cell.length_a   1.000
_cell.length_b   1.000
_cell.length_c   1.000
_cell.angle_alpha   90.00
_cell.angle_beta   90.00
_cell.angle_gamma   90.00
#
_symmetry.space_group_name_H-M   'P 1'
#
loop_
_entity.id
_entity.type
_entity.pdbx_description
1 polymer ?
#
loop_
_entity_poly.entity_id
_entity_poly.type
_entity_poly.pdbx_seq_one_letter_code
_entity_poly.pdbx_strand_id
1 'polypeptide(L)'
;LLPTKNIYENVAFAMEVAGKDDDDIKADVPHVLELVGLADRMWDFPKQLSGGEQQRVAIARALVNQPDVLIADEPTGNLDPLNTHDVVEILKKINDLGTTVLLTTHNKMVVDSIGRRVVTMDQGKIVRDDKHGKYVL
;
A
#
# COMPACT_ATOMS: atom_id res chain seq x y z
N LEU A 1 -8.82 -9.07 1.49
CA LEU A 1 -8.00 -10.29 1.39
C LEU A 1 -8.90 -11.51 1.24
N LEU A 2 -8.35 -12.58 0.64
CA LEU A 2 -9.03 -13.88 0.51
C LEU A 2 -8.88 -14.64 1.83
N PRO A 3 -9.99 -14.88 2.58
CA PRO A 3 -9.91 -15.39 3.95
C PRO A 3 -9.45 -16.86 4.04
N THR A 4 -9.62 -17.61 2.97
CA THR A 4 -9.25 -19.04 2.88
C THR A 4 -7.82 -19.28 2.42
N LYS A 5 -7.09 -18.22 2.07
CA LYS A 5 -5.69 -18.25 1.63
C LYS A 5 -4.81 -17.60 2.69
N ASN A 6 -3.61 -18.16 2.90
CA ASN A 6 -2.60 -17.51 3.74
C ASN A 6 -2.04 -16.24 3.08
N ILE A 7 -1.12 -15.54 3.75
CA ILE A 7 -0.57 -14.26 3.27
C ILE A 7 0.22 -14.45 1.97
N TYR A 8 1.06 -15.50 1.90
CA TYR A 8 1.80 -15.83 0.69
C TYR A 8 0.86 -16.06 -0.49
N GLU A 9 -0.15 -16.90 -0.33
CA GLU A 9 -1.15 -17.21 -1.36
C GLU A 9 -2.00 -16.01 -1.77
N ASN A 10 -2.29 -15.09 -0.84
CA ASN A 10 -2.98 -13.84 -1.14
C ASN A 10 -2.20 -12.94 -2.09
N VAL A 11 -0.88 -12.87 -1.91
CA VAL A 11 0.01 -12.09 -2.79
C VAL A 11 0.27 -12.84 -4.09
N ALA A 12 0.58 -14.15 -4.02
CA ALA A 12 0.82 -15.00 -5.18
C ALA A 12 -0.36 -14.99 -6.17
N PHE A 13 -1.58 -14.94 -5.67
CA PHE A 13 -2.79 -14.91 -6.49
C PHE A 13 -2.79 -13.78 -7.54
N ALA A 14 -2.24 -12.61 -7.22
CA ALA A 14 -2.14 -11.51 -8.18
C ALA A 14 -1.17 -11.84 -9.33
N MET A 15 -0.11 -12.58 -9.07
CA MET A 15 0.85 -13.05 -10.07
C MET A 15 0.27 -14.20 -10.92
N GLU A 16 -0.44 -15.15 -10.28
CA GLU A 16 -1.15 -16.23 -10.96
C GLU A 16 -2.14 -15.69 -11.99
N VAL A 17 -2.96 -14.69 -11.58
CA VAL A 17 -3.91 -14.02 -12.48
C VAL A 17 -3.21 -13.27 -13.62
N ALA A 18 -2.02 -12.75 -13.39
CA ALA A 18 -1.19 -12.09 -14.40
C ALA A 18 -0.45 -13.11 -15.34
N GLY A 19 -0.60 -14.41 -15.10
CA GLY A 19 0.01 -15.46 -15.92
C GLY A 19 1.51 -15.62 -15.68
N LYS A 20 2.02 -15.24 -14.51
CA LYS A 20 3.41 -15.46 -14.10
C LYS A 20 3.66 -16.93 -13.80
N ASP A 21 4.88 -17.39 -14.05
CA ASP A 21 5.27 -18.76 -13.72
C ASP A 21 5.59 -18.96 -12.23
N ASP A 22 5.68 -20.23 -11.83
CA ASP A 22 5.92 -20.61 -10.43
C ASP A 22 7.28 -20.14 -9.90
N ASP A 23 8.29 -20.00 -10.75
CA ASP A 23 9.63 -19.60 -10.32
C ASP A 23 9.67 -18.10 -10.05
N ASP A 24 9.00 -17.28 -10.86
CA ASP A 24 8.78 -15.84 -10.59
C ASP A 24 8.00 -15.64 -9.28
N ILE A 25 6.91 -16.40 -9.07
CA ILE A 25 6.11 -16.31 -7.85
C ILE A 25 6.93 -16.62 -6.61
N LYS A 26 7.73 -17.69 -6.63
CA LYS A 26 8.60 -18.07 -5.51
C LYS A 26 9.68 -17.04 -5.21
N ALA A 27 10.16 -16.31 -6.22
CA ALA A 27 11.15 -15.27 -6.05
C ALA A 27 10.54 -13.96 -5.53
N ASP A 28 9.46 -13.49 -6.15
CA ASP A 28 8.94 -12.14 -5.93
C ASP A 28 8.03 -12.01 -4.69
N VAL A 29 7.23 -13.04 -4.36
CA VAL A 29 6.32 -12.97 -3.22
C VAL A 29 7.04 -12.78 -1.88
N PRO A 30 8.09 -13.55 -1.53
CA PRO A 30 8.83 -13.29 -0.30
C PRO A 30 9.47 -11.90 -0.27
N HIS A 31 10.00 -11.44 -1.40
CA HIS A 31 10.65 -10.13 -1.50
C HIS A 31 9.67 -8.97 -1.24
N VAL A 32 8.47 -9.01 -1.82
CA VAL A 32 7.48 -7.97 -1.57
C VAL A 32 6.92 -8.02 -0.14
N LEU A 33 6.81 -9.22 0.46
CA LEU A 33 6.41 -9.37 1.86
C LEU A 33 7.48 -8.82 2.82
N GLU A 34 8.75 -8.97 2.50
CA GLU A 34 9.84 -8.34 3.24
C GLU A 34 9.76 -6.81 3.16
N LEU A 35 9.46 -6.26 1.97
CA LEU A 35 9.31 -4.82 1.76
C LEU A 35 8.25 -4.19 2.67
N VAL A 36 7.15 -4.92 2.93
CA VAL A 36 6.06 -4.47 3.82
C VAL A 36 6.20 -4.97 5.27
N GLY A 37 7.33 -5.62 5.62
CA GLY A 37 7.63 -6.08 6.97
C GLY A 37 6.78 -7.26 7.46
N LEU A 38 6.42 -8.18 6.56
CA LEU A 38 5.57 -9.34 6.86
C LEU A 38 6.18 -10.68 6.40
N ALA A 39 7.49 -10.73 6.14
CA ALA A 39 8.16 -11.97 5.71
C ALA A 39 7.97 -13.12 6.71
N ASP A 40 8.08 -12.84 8.03
CA ASP A 40 7.92 -13.83 9.10
C ASP A 40 6.47 -14.30 9.30
N ARG A 41 5.52 -13.60 8.68
CA ARG A 41 4.08 -13.87 8.81
C ARG A 41 3.47 -14.44 7.53
N MET A 42 4.29 -14.81 6.52
CA MET A 42 3.80 -15.19 5.19
C MET A 42 2.86 -16.41 5.19
N TRP A 43 2.95 -17.28 6.19
CA TRP A 43 2.11 -18.47 6.30
C TRP A 43 0.87 -18.28 7.18
N ASP A 44 0.72 -17.10 7.81
CA ASP A 44 -0.47 -16.78 8.59
C ASP A 44 -1.67 -16.50 7.69
N PHE A 45 -2.87 -16.64 8.25
CA PHE A 45 -4.11 -16.30 7.57
C PHE A 45 -4.57 -14.89 7.93
N PRO A 46 -5.38 -14.22 7.08
CA PRO A 46 -5.85 -12.85 7.33
C PRO A 46 -6.45 -12.63 8.72
N LYS A 47 -7.19 -13.61 9.26
CA LYS A 47 -7.80 -13.53 10.58
C LYS A 47 -6.80 -13.45 11.75
N GLN A 48 -5.54 -13.80 11.52
CA GLN A 48 -4.47 -13.77 12.52
C GLN A 48 -3.73 -12.43 12.53
N LEU A 49 -4.05 -11.53 11.57
CA LEU A 49 -3.39 -10.25 11.38
C LEU A 49 -4.25 -9.10 11.94
N SER A 50 -3.55 -8.07 12.46
CA SER A 50 -4.16 -6.77 12.77
C SER A 50 -4.65 -6.08 11.49
N GLY A 51 -5.49 -5.05 11.63
CA GLY A 51 -5.97 -4.26 10.49
C GLY A 51 -4.82 -3.61 9.70
N GLY A 52 -3.79 -3.11 10.38
CA GLY A 52 -2.61 -2.54 9.75
C GLY A 52 -1.78 -3.57 8.98
N GLU A 53 -1.61 -4.78 9.54
CA GLU A 53 -0.94 -5.89 8.85
C GLU A 53 -1.74 -6.34 7.62
N GLN A 54 -3.06 -6.44 7.71
CA GLN A 54 -3.91 -6.75 6.55
C GLN A 54 -3.79 -5.69 5.45
N GLN A 55 -3.69 -4.41 5.82
CA GLN A 55 -3.47 -3.32 4.87
C GLN A 55 -2.11 -3.46 4.18
N ARG A 56 -1.05 -3.80 4.92
CA ARG A 56 0.28 -4.06 4.35
C ARG A 56 0.30 -5.25 3.38
N VAL A 57 -0.46 -6.32 3.67
CA VAL A 57 -0.65 -7.43 2.70
C VAL A 57 -1.36 -6.96 1.43
N ALA A 58 -2.39 -6.10 1.55
CA ALA A 58 -3.08 -5.55 0.40
C ALA A 58 -2.14 -4.71 -0.48
N ILE A 59 -1.25 -3.93 0.13
CA ILE A 59 -0.20 -3.17 -0.57
C ILE A 59 0.78 -4.14 -1.26
N ALA A 60 1.27 -5.16 -0.58
CA ALA A 60 2.17 -6.17 -1.15
C ALA A 60 1.54 -6.85 -2.38
N ARG A 61 0.26 -7.24 -2.29
CA ARG A 61 -0.47 -7.82 -3.41
C ARG A 61 -0.60 -6.88 -4.61
N ALA A 62 -0.76 -5.58 -4.37
CA ALA A 62 -0.81 -4.58 -5.43
C ALA A 62 0.56 -4.34 -6.09
N LEU A 63 1.65 -4.53 -5.33
CA LEU A 63 3.02 -4.26 -5.77
C LEU A 63 3.70 -5.43 -6.48
N VAL A 64 3.30 -6.66 -6.20
CA VAL A 64 4.04 -7.86 -6.61
C VAL A 64 4.24 -7.96 -8.13
N ASN A 65 3.35 -7.39 -8.92
CA ASN A 65 3.48 -7.28 -10.38
C ASN A 65 4.26 -6.03 -10.84
N GLN A 66 4.96 -5.34 -9.93
CA GLN A 66 5.84 -4.20 -10.22
C GLN A 66 5.14 -3.08 -11.04
N PRO A 67 4.01 -2.54 -10.59
CA PRO A 67 3.27 -1.54 -11.35
C PRO A 67 4.01 -0.20 -11.40
N ASP A 68 3.86 0.54 -12.50
CA ASP A 68 4.37 1.92 -12.63
C ASP A 68 3.62 2.90 -11.73
N VAL A 69 2.34 2.60 -11.45
CA VAL A 69 1.43 3.44 -10.64
C VAL A 69 0.69 2.60 -9.61
N LEU A 70 0.77 3.01 -8.36
CA LEU A 70 -0.01 2.48 -7.24
C LEU A 70 -1.06 3.50 -6.82
N ILE A 71 -2.34 3.10 -6.81
CA ILE A 71 -3.45 3.93 -6.31
C ILE A 71 -3.87 3.42 -4.94
N ALA A 72 -3.81 4.27 -3.94
CA ALA A 72 -4.19 3.99 -2.57
C ALA A 72 -5.32 4.93 -2.14
N ASP A 73 -6.53 4.39 -2.05
CA ASP A 73 -7.74 5.14 -1.67
C ASP A 73 -8.01 4.93 -0.18
N GLU A 74 -7.87 6.02 0.61
CA GLU A 74 -8.00 6.03 2.08
C GLU A 74 -7.30 4.86 2.79
N PRO A 75 -6.02 4.57 2.49
CA PRO A 75 -5.36 3.35 2.97
C PRO A 75 -5.15 3.30 4.48
N THR A 76 -5.38 4.41 5.19
CA THR A 76 -5.21 4.54 6.64
C THR A 76 -6.50 4.83 7.40
N GLY A 77 -7.65 4.86 6.72
CA GLY A 77 -8.92 5.36 7.25
C GLY A 77 -9.44 4.63 8.50
N ASN A 78 -9.06 3.36 8.71
CA ASN A 78 -9.51 2.55 9.86
C ASN A 78 -8.34 2.06 10.72
N LEU A 79 -7.19 2.74 10.67
CA LEU A 79 -5.99 2.34 11.39
C LEU A 79 -5.73 3.29 12.58
N ASP A 80 -5.16 2.73 13.64
CA ASP A 80 -4.60 3.51 14.72
C ASP A 80 -3.37 4.33 14.27
N PRO A 81 -2.91 5.31 15.06
CA PRO A 81 -1.80 6.18 14.65
C PRO A 81 -0.49 5.46 14.31
N LEU A 82 -0.17 4.36 15.01
CA LEU A 82 1.06 3.60 14.77
C LEU A 82 0.99 2.87 13.43
N ASN A 83 -0.07 2.11 13.19
CA ASN A 83 -0.29 1.43 11.92
C ASN A 83 -0.44 2.41 10.74
N THR A 84 -1.04 3.60 10.99
CA THR A 84 -1.09 4.69 9.99
C THR A 84 0.32 5.12 9.59
N HIS A 85 1.20 5.36 10.57
CA HIS A 85 2.59 5.73 10.32
C HIS A 85 3.32 4.67 9.48
N ASP A 86 3.21 3.40 9.86
CA ASP A 86 3.85 2.29 9.16
C ASP A 86 3.41 2.20 7.69
N VAL A 87 2.10 2.30 7.42
CA VAL A 87 1.56 2.29 6.05
C VAL A 87 2.08 3.49 5.25
N VAL A 88 2.12 4.68 5.83
CA VAL A 88 2.64 5.89 5.16
C VAL A 88 4.11 5.75 4.82
N GLU A 89 4.94 5.23 5.73
CA GLU A 89 6.37 5.01 5.48
C GLU A 89 6.61 3.96 4.38
N ILE A 90 5.80 2.91 4.32
CA ILE A 90 5.84 1.93 3.22
C ILE A 90 5.51 2.61 1.89
N LEU A 91 4.44 3.41 1.81
CA LEU A 91 4.07 4.12 0.58
C LEU A 91 5.16 5.11 0.12
N LYS A 92 5.82 5.80 1.06
CA LYS A 92 6.98 6.67 0.76
C LYS A 92 8.14 5.85 0.18
N LYS A 93 8.48 4.73 0.81
CA LYS A 93 9.55 3.83 0.35
C LYS A 93 9.27 3.29 -1.06
N ILE A 94 8.02 2.90 -1.34
CA ILE A 94 7.59 2.46 -2.67
C ILE A 94 7.79 3.57 -3.72
N ASN A 95 7.43 4.80 -3.38
CA ASN A 95 7.63 5.94 -4.26
C ASN A 95 9.12 6.25 -4.48
N ASP A 96 9.95 6.17 -3.44
CA ASP A 96 11.40 6.37 -3.54
C ASP A 96 12.09 5.29 -4.40
N LEU A 97 11.50 4.10 -4.49
CA LEU A 97 11.93 3.01 -5.39
C LEU A 97 11.49 3.20 -6.85
N GLY A 98 10.73 4.26 -7.17
CA GLY A 98 10.38 4.64 -8.53
C GLY A 98 8.91 4.45 -8.93
N THR A 99 8.09 3.79 -8.11
CA THR A 99 6.66 3.65 -8.37
C THR A 99 5.94 4.98 -8.13
N THR A 100 5.13 5.44 -9.05
CA THR A 100 4.25 6.60 -8.82
C THR A 100 3.13 6.21 -7.86
N VAL A 101 3.01 6.93 -6.73
CA VAL A 101 1.95 6.67 -5.74
C VAL A 101 0.92 7.79 -5.80
N LEU A 102 -0.33 7.43 -6.10
CA LEU A 102 -1.49 8.29 -5.98
C LEU A 102 -2.26 7.93 -4.71
N LEU A 103 -2.12 8.77 -3.69
CA LEU A 103 -2.76 8.58 -2.40
C LEU A 103 -3.95 9.53 -2.25
N THR A 104 -5.15 9.00 -1.98
CA THR A 104 -6.29 9.83 -1.55
C THR A 104 -6.48 9.71 -0.05
N THR A 105 -6.68 10.82 0.62
CA THR A 105 -6.97 10.86 2.07
C THR A 105 -7.58 12.19 2.48
N HIS A 106 -8.42 12.16 3.49
CA HIS A 106 -8.89 13.35 4.21
C HIS A 106 -8.15 13.54 5.56
N ASN A 107 -7.17 12.71 5.88
CA ASN A 107 -6.42 12.80 7.12
C ASN A 107 -5.29 13.83 7.01
N LYS A 108 -5.48 14.96 7.69
CA LYS A 108 -4.50 16.06 7.73
C LYS A 108 -3.10 15.61 8.17
N MET A 109 -3.02 14.74 9.18
CA MET A 109 -1.72 14.28 9.69
C MET A 109 -0.96 13.49 8.65
N VAL A 110 -1.66 12.66 7.85
CA VAL A 110 -1.06 11.91 6.75
C VAL A 110 -0.51 12.86 5.69
N VAL A 111 -1.33 13.82 5.22
CA VAL A 111 -0.90 14.80 4.21
C VAL A 111 0.32 15.59 4.68
N ASP A 112 0.28 16.11 5.92
CA ASP A 112 1.36 16.94 6.46
C ASP A 112 2.66 16.13 6.70
N SER A 113 2.57 14.81 6.96
CA SER A 113 3.73 13.95 7.19
C SER A 113 4.44 13.51 5.91
N ILE A 114 3.76 13.48 4.78
CA ILE A 114 4.30 13.00 3.51
C ILE A 114 5.22 14.04 2.86
N GLY A 115 4.88 15.33 2.90
CA GLY A 115 5.70 16.41 2.35
C GLY A 115 5.90 16.36 0.84
N ARG A 116 4.94 15.79 0.10
CA ARG A 116 4.97 15.65 -1.35
C ARG A 116 3.94 16.59 -2.01
N ARG A 117 3.73 16.46 -3.33
CA ARG A 117 2.70 17.21 -4.06
C ARG A 117 1.32 16.91 -3.51
N VAL A 118 0.54 17.95 -3.25
CA VAL A 118 -0.84 17.86 -2.76
C VAL A 118 -1.78 18.51 -3.76
N VAL A 119 -2.75 17.74 -4.24
CA VAL A 119 -3.83 18.19 -5.09
C VAL A 119 -5.11 18.20 -4.26
N THR A 120 -5.70 19.38 -4.04
CA THR A 120 -6.97 19.50 -3.32
C THR A 120 -8.13 19.49 -4.30
N MET A 121 -9.11 18.63 -4.02
CA MET A 121 -10.34 18.55 -4.81
C MET A 121 -11.53 18.99 -3.98
N ASP A 122 -12.42 19.80 -4.59
CA ASP A 122 -13.70 20.18 -4.03
C ASP A 122 -14.78 20.07 -5.10
N GLN A 123 -15.91 19.43 -4.78
CA GLN A 123 -17.05 19.23 -5.69
C GLN A 123 -16.64 18.71 -7.09
N GLY A 124 -15.68 17.77 -7.14
CA GLY A 124 -15.19 17.17 -8.38
C GLY A 124 -14.25 18.06 -9.21
N LYS A 125 -13.79 19.19 -8.68
CA LYS A 125 -12.85 20.09 -9.34
C LYS A 125 -11.55 20.21 -8.54
N ILE A 126 -10.43 20.35 -9.27
CA ILE A 126 -9.16 20.69 -8.65
C ILE A 126 -9.21 22.18 -8.29
N VAL A 127 -9.09 22.48 -6.98
CA VAL A 127 -9.07 23.85 -6.46
C VAL A 127 -7.68 24.31 -6.07
N ARG A 128 -6.74 23.35 -5.89
CA ARG A 128 -5.35 23.64 -5.50
C ARG A 128 -4.40 22.52 -5.97
N ASP A 129 -3.17 22.90 -6.33
CA ASP A 129 -2.10 21.97 -6.72
C ASP A 129 -0.75 22.54 -6.25
N ASP A 130 -0.21 21.97 -5.17
CA ASP A 130 1.05 22.43 -4.58
C ASP A 130 2.12 21.32 -4.59
N LYS A 131 3.31 21.65 -5.06
CA LYS A 131 4.43 20.70 -5.13
C LYS A 131 4.90 20.17 -3.75
N HIS A 132 4.78 20.99 -2.72
CA HIS A 132 5.11 20.66 -1.31
C HIS A 132 3.96 21.19 -0.44
N GLY A 133 2.78 20.62 -0.65
CA GLY A 133 1.56 21.08 -0.01
C GLY A 133 1.44 20.57 1.42
N LYS A 134 0.70 21.37 2.21
CA LYS A 134 0.13 20.94 3.48
C LYS A 134 -1.38 20.85 3.33
N TYR A 135 -2.00 20.14 4.24
CA TYR A 135 -3.45 20.09 4.29
C TYR A 135 -4.02 21.48 4.60
N VAL A 136 -4.80 22.02 3.68
CA VAL A 136 -5.55 23.28 3.84
C VAL A 136 -6.96 23.04 3.36
N LEU A 137 -7.93 23.30 4.21
CA LEU A 137 -9.36 23.37 3.88
C LEU A 137 -9.66 24.69 3.21
#